data_7bd9312f62c0eb579303ebc0e1d319d3
#
_entry.id   7bd9312f62c0eb579303ebc0e1d319d3
#
_cell.length_a   1.000
_cell.length_b   1.000
_cell.length_c   1.000
_cell.angle_alpha   90.00
_cell.angle_beta   90.00
_cell.angle_gamma   90.00
#
_symmetry.space_group_name_H-M   'P 1'
#
loop_
_entity.id
_entity.type
_entity.pdbx_description
1 polymer ?
#
loop_
_entity_poly.entity_id
_entity_poly.type
_entity_poly.pdbx_seq_one_letter_code
_entity_poly.pdbx_strand_id
1 'polypeptide(L)'
;LLLSLIIVSFKVFFVTMINEQKDNLFKLIKSLTKSEKRQFKLYVGRMGSNNNAKFLSLFNFLDKLDKYSEKAILVKGIVTKQQLSNLKAHLYKQILISLRLNPIHQNIRIQIREQMDFAAILYQKGLYKLSLKILDKAKALALKNEEKYAAYDIVEFEKLIESQYITRSLSNRAEKLIIEADNLRTHNDLTSQLSNLSLLLYEKLIKTGYAKSDDEFREITKFFYEKMPSLELEKLGFREKLWYYKAHVWYSFLVQDFLSSYKYSNKWVDMFNENTEMISIHPVFYLKGNNFLMESLALIKYPEKFKETLNNMLIRVNSEEFPKNENLAAQRFLYSYNNLFNLYFLQGDFKE
;
A
#
# COMPACT_ATOMS: atom_id res chain seq x y z
N LEU A 1 28.58 -9.56 2.24
CA LEU A 1 28.84 -8.22 2.80
C LEU A 1 27.84 -7.18 2.24
N LEU A 2 27.62 -7.09 0.92
CA LEU A 2 26.67 -6.13 0.30
C LEU A 2 25.23 -6.31 0.81
N LEU A 3 24.73 -7.53 0.88
CA LEU A 3 23.36 -7.84 1.33
C LEU A 3 23.19 -7.68 2.85
N SER A 4 24.24 -7.94 3.64
CA SER A 4 24.22 -7.65 5.10
C SER A 4 24.15 -6.14 5.37
N LEU A 5 24.78 -5.32 4.54
CA LEU A 5 24.68 -3.86 4.59
C LEU A 5 23.28 -3.35 4.19
N ILE A 6 22.63 -3.96 3.21
CA ILE A 6 21.27 -3.62 2.78
C ILE A 6 20.24 -3.96 3.88
N ILE A 7 20.34 -5.15 4.50
CA ILE A 7 19.46 -5.55 5.61
C ILE A 7 19.72 -4.69 6.87
N VAL A 8 20.96 -4.34 7.14
CA VAL A 8 21.32 -3.46 8.26
C VAL A 8 20.85 -2.03 8.00
N SER A 9 20.98 -1.51 6.78
CA SER A 9 20.47 -0.20 6.41
C SER A 9 18.93 -0.11 6.54
N PHE A 10 18.20 -1.15 6.15
CA PHE A 10 16.76 -1.24 6.39
C PHE A 10 16.40 -1.26 7.89
N LYS A 11 17.13 -2.04 8.70
CA LYS A 11 16.90 -2.07 10.16
C LYS A 11 17.22 -0.73 10.84
N VAL A 12 18.32 -0.10 10.48
CA VAL A 12 18.76 1.18 11.08
C VAL A 12 17.81 2.32 10.70
N PHE A 13 17.36 2.40 9.44
CA PHE A 13 16.43 3.44 8.99
C PHE A 13 15.05 3.33 9.66
N PHE A 14 14.51 2.11 9.83
CA PHE A 14 13.24 1.91 10.54
C PHE A 14 13.34 2.13 12.05
N VAL A 15 14.45 1.77 12.69
CA VAL A 15 14.64 1.91 14.15
C VAL A 15 14.88 3.36 14.56
N THR A 16 15.59 4.15 13.76
CA THR A 16 15.85 5.57 14.06
C THR A 16 14.60 6.46 13.90
N MET A 17 13.63 6.10 13.07
CA MET A 17 12.36 6.84 12.95
C MET A 17 11.36 6.61 14.09
N ILE A 18 11.57 5.59 14.95
CA ILE A 18 10.56 5.17 15.95
C ILE A 18 10.69 5.91 17.30
N ASN A 19 11.75 6.66 17.56
CA ASN A 19 12.09 6.96 18.97
C ASN A 19 11.90 8.39 19.48
N GLU A 20 11.27 9.35 18.78
CA GLU A 20 11.27 10.72 19.30
C GLU A 20 9.95 11.46 19.54
N GLN A 21 8.78 10.90 19.39
CA GLN A 21 7.56 11.61 19.83
C GLN A 21 6.42 10.67 20.21
N LYS A 22 6.12 10.58 21.50
CA LYS A 22 5.10 9.67 22.05
C LYS A 22 3.64 10.04 21.74
N ASP A 23 3.35 11.17 21.12
CA ASP A 23 1.99 11.65 20.90
C ASP A 23 1.55 11.55 19.43
N ASN A 24 0.55 10.71 19.16
CA ASN A 24 0.06 10.44 17.81
C ASN A 24 -0.62 11.65 17.16
N LEU A 25 -1.36 12.46 17.94
CA LEU A 25 -1.98 13.67 17.42
C LEU A 25 -0.93 14.70 17.01
N PHE A 26 0.11 14.88 17.83
CA PHE A 26 1.18 15.80 17.53
C PHE A 26 1.93 15.40 16.26
N LYS A 27 2.25 14.09 16.12
CA LYS A 27 2.84 13.55 14.88
C LYS A 27 1.98 13.83 13.66
N LEU A 28 0.67 13.57 13.75
CA LEU A 28 -0.26 13.82 12.66
C LEU A 28 -0.30 15.32 12.29
N ILE A 29 -0.40 16.23 13.27
CA ILE A 29 -0.41 17.67 13.00
C ILE A 29 0.89 18.15 12.34
N LYS A 30 2.04 17.62 12.78
CA LYS A 30 3.34 17.95 12.19
C LYS A 30 3.54 17.44 10.78
N SER A 31 2.92 16.31 10.42
CA SER A 31 2.97 15.76 9.07
C SER A 31 2.10 16.52 8.06
N LEU A 32 1.13 17.33 8.52
CA LEU A 32 0.22 18.06 7.64
C LEU A 32 0.95 19.14 6.83
N THR A 33 0.69 19.19 5.54
CA THR A 33 1.09 20.28 4.66
C THR A 33 0.37 21.60 5.01
N LYS A 34 0.88 22.71 4.53
CA LYS A 34 0.21 24.03 4.71
C LYS A 34 -1.21 24.04 4.15
N SER A 35 -1.44 23.38 3.00
CA SER A 35 -2.75 23.25 2.36
C SER A 35 -3.73 22.45 3.23
N GLU A 36 -3.30 21.31 3.76
CA GLU A 36 -4.13 20.46 4.64
C GLU A 36 -4.49 21.15 5.94
N LYS A 37 -3.54 21.87 6.56
CA LYS A 37 -3.81 22.69 7.76
C LYS A 37 -4.85 23.78 7.47
N ARG A 38 -4.78 24.44 6.32
CA ARG A 38 -5.78 25.43 5.89
C ARG A 38 -7.15 24.77 5.68
N GLN A 39 -7.19 23.65 4.99
CA GLN A 39 -8.42 22.91 4.72
C GLN A 39 -9.09 22.41 6.01
N PHE A 40 -8.31 21.88 6.94
CA PHE A 40 -8.82 21.48 8.26
C PHE A 40 -9.49 22.66 9.00
N LYS A 41 -8.87 23.84 9.00
CA LYS A 41 -9.45 25.05 9.61
C LYS A 41 -10.77 25.47 8.95
N LEU A 42 -10.85 25.38 7.62
CA LEU A 42 -12.10 25.65 6.88
C LEU A 42 -13.17 24.59 7.18
N TYR A 43 -12.80 23.32 7.26
CA TYR A 43 -13.69 22.22 7.62
C TYR A 43 -14.31 22.44 9.01
N VAL A 44 -13.48 22.71 10.02
CA VAL A 44 -13.95 23.01 11.37
C VAL A 44 -14.84 24.25 11.42
N GLY A 45 -14.51 25.30 10.67
CA GLY A 45 -15.31 26.53 10.60
C GLY A 45 -16.74 26.31 10.07
N ARG A 46 -16.96 25.27 9.24
CA ARG A 46 -18.30 24.91 8.74
C ARG A 46 -19.17 24.14 9.74
N MET A 47 -18.57 23.58 10.80
CA MET A 47 -19.30 22.76 11.77
C MET A 47 -20.12 23.56 12.78
N GLY A 48 -19.93 24.86 12.92
CA GLY A 48 -20.87 25.81 13.56
C GLY A 48 -21.06 25.69 15.08
N SER A 49 -20.19 25.00 15.85
CA SER A 49 -20.38 24.82 17.30
C SER A 49 -19.29 25.48 18.17
N ASN A 50 -19.64 25.88 19.45
CA ASN A 50 -18.69 26.41 20.42
C ASN A 50 -17.50 25.48 20.74
N ASN A 51 -17.64 24.18 20.55
CA ASN A 51 -16.54 23.22 20.70
C ASN A 51 -15.45 23.44 19.65
N ASN A 52 -15.77 24.04 18.51
CA ASN A 52 -14.84 24.30 17.42
C ASN A 52 -13.72 25.27 17.82
N ALA A 53 -13.99 26.23 18.69
CA ALA A 53 -12.99 27.16 19.21
C ALA A 53 -11.89 26.45 20.01
N LYS A 54 -12.27 25.45 20.85
CA LYS A 54 -11.31 24.65 21.63
C LYS A 54 -10.46 23.74 20.74
N PHE A 55 -11.06 23.11 19.71
CA PHE A 55 -10.32 22.31 18.74
C PHE A 55 -9.28 23.12 17.98
N LEU A 56 -9.70 24.27 17.44
CA LEU A 56 -8.78 25.15 16.70
C LEU A 56 -7.70 25.71 17.61
N SER A 57 -8.02 26.05 18.86
CA SER A 57 -7.04 26.51 19.84
C SER A 57 -5.99 25.46 20.14
N LEU A 58 -6.42 24.21 20.40
CA LEU A 58 -5.50 23.10 20.63
C LEU A 58 -4.67 22.78 19.37
N PHE A 59 -5.31 22.70 18.21
CA PHE A 59 -4.64 22.48 16.94
C PHE A 59 -3.55 23.53 16.66
N ASN A 60 -3.91 24.83 16.74
CA ASN A 60 -2.99 25.93 16.50
C ASN A 60 -1.85 25.97 17.52
N PHE A 61 -2.11 25.59 18.77
CA PHE A 61 -1.08 25.51 19.80
C PHE A 61 -0.11 24.38 19.51
N LEU A 62 -0.60 23.17 19.23
CA LEU A 62 0.23 22.01 18.89
C LEU A 62 1.03 22.24 17.59
N ASP A 63 0.44 22.92 16.62
CA ASP A 63 1.10 23.23 15.35
C ASP A 63 2.34 24.14 15.55
N LYS A 64 2.32 25.03 16.54
CA LYS A 64 3.43 25.95 16.85
C LYS A 64 4.53 25.34 17.72
N LEU A 65 4.24 24.27 18.49
CA LEU A 65 5.23 23.62 19.35
C LEU A 65 6.29 22.89 18.53
N ASP A 66 7.55 22.99 18.90
CA ASP A 66 8.63 22.19 18.29
C ASP A 66 8.68 20.77 18.87
N LYS A 67 8.39 20.62 20.16
CA LYS A 67 8.32 19.34 20.86
C LYS A 67 7.01 19.22 21.63
N TYR A 68 6.45 18.01 21.68
CA TYR A 68 5.22 17.76 22.43
C TYR A 68 5.44 17.95 23.92
N SER A 69 4.56 18.74 24.55
CA SER A 69 4.55 18.94 26.02
C SER A 69 3.13 19.07 26.54
N GLU A 70 2.67 18.04 27.26
CA GLU A 70 1.37 18.06 27.93
C GLU A 70 1.27 19.20 28.97
N LYS A 71 2.38 19.42 29.71
CA LYS A 71 2.43 20.53 30.69
C LYS A 71 2.18 21.88 30.02
N ALA A 72 2.77 22.12 28.86
CA ALA A 72 2.57 23.37 28.12
C ALA A 72 1.12 23.57 27.67
N ILE A 73 0.43 22.50 27.26
CA ILE A 73 -1.01 22.54 26.91
C ILE A 73 -1.85 22.94 28.11
N LEU A 74 -1.59 22.34 29.29
CA LEU A 74 -2.36 22.60 30.52
C LEU A 74 -2.10 24.02 31.06
N VAL A 75 -0.85 24.48 31.06
CA VAL A 75 -0.48 25.86 31.45
C VAL A 75 -1.17 26.90 30.57
N LYS A 76 -1.36 26.60 29.28
CA LYS A 76 -2.06 27.49 28.33
C LYS A 76 -3.57 27.62 28.67
N GLY A 77 -4.12 26.76 29.49
CA GLY A 77 -5.51 26.82 29.91
C GLY A 77 -6.55 26.51 28.83
N ILE A 78 -6.17 25.87 27.75
CA ILE A 78 -7.07 25.50 26.64
C ILE A 78 -8.08 24.46 27.14
N VAL A 79 -7.61 23.51 27.94
CA VAL A 79 -8.41 22.39 28.50
C VAL A 79 -7.91 21.97 29.87
N THR A 80 -8.78 21.36 30.66
CA THR A 80 -8.39 20.68 31.89
C THR A 80 -7.72 19.34 31.61
N LYS A 81 -6.95 18.82 32.57
CA LYS A 81 -6.28 17.51 32.45
C LYS A 81 -7.28 16.37 32.14
N GLN A 82 -8.47 16.42 32.77
CA GLN A 82 -9.53 15.43 32.58
C GLN A 82 -10.12 15.46 31.14
N GLN A 83 -10.19 16.64 30.52
CA GLN A 83 -10.75 16.84 29.19
C GLN A 83 -9.73 16.59 28.06
N LEU A 84 -8.43 16.66 28.36
CA LEU A 84 -7.37 16.68 27.36
C LEU A 84 -7.37 15.40 26.50
N SER A 85 -7.50 14.22 27.11
CA SER A 85 -7.47 12.94 26.40
C SER A 85 -8.61 12.83 25.38
N ASN A 86 -9.84 13.16 25.81
CA ASN A 86 -11.02 13.11 24.96
C ASN A 86 -10.94 14.15 23.83
N LEU A 87 -10.47 15.37 24.14
CA LEU A 87 -10.32 16.42 23.14
C LEU A 87 -9.26 16.04 22.08
N LYS A 88 -8.15 15.45 22.51
CA LYS A 88 -7.11 14.95 21.59
C LYS A 88 -7.64 13.84 20.68
N ALA A 89 -8.34 12.84 21.23
CA ALA A 89 -8.92 11.75 20.44
C ALA A 89 -9.94 12.28 19.42
N HIS A 90 -10.78 13.22 19.84
CA HIS A 90 -11.76 13.82 18.94
C HIS A 90 -11.09 14.70 17.86
N LEU A 91 -10.11 15.52 18.22
CA LEU A 91 -9.34 16.32 17.27
C LEU A 91 -8.62 15.44 16.24
N TYR A 92 -8.00 14.35 16.69
CA TYR A 92 -7.37 13.36 15.82
C TYR A 92 -8.34 12.81 14.76
N LYS A 93 -9.53 12.39 15.23
CA LYS A 93 -10.61 11.89 14.35
C LYS A 93 -11.07 12.97 13.35
N GLN A 94 -11.25 14.22 13.79
CA GLN A 94 -11.69 15.32 12.90
C GLN A 94 -10.65 15.67 11.85
N ILE A 95 -9.37 15.61 12.17
CA ILE A 95 -8.29 15.79 11.18
C ILE A 95 -8.38 14.69 10.12
N LEU A 96 -8.52 13.41 10.51
CA LEU A 96 -8.63 12.30 9.56
C LEU A 96 -9.88 12.42 8.67
N ILE A 97 -11.02 12.88 9.21
CA ILE A 97 -12.23 13.15 8.42
C ILE A 97 -11.95 14.27 7.39
N SER A 98 -11.33 15.35 7.81
CA SER A 98 -10.96 16.45 6.91
C SER A 98 -10.03 15.99 5.80
N LEU A 99 -9.03 15.17 6.13
CA LEU A 99 -8.11 14.59 5.13
C LEU A 99 -8.86 13.66 4.17
N ARG A 100 -9.78 12.83 4.67
CA ARG A 100 -10.61 11.97 3.80
C ARG A 100 -11.44 12.78 2.79
N LEU A 101 -11.90 13.95 3.15
CA LEU A 101 -12.68 14.86 2.26
C LEU A 101 -11.79 15.63 1.29
N ASN A 102 -10.48 15.57 1.43
CA ASN A 102 -9.55 16.27 0.54
C ASN A 102 -9.38 15.50 -0.78
N PRO A 103 -9.64 16.14 -1.96
CA PRO A 103 -9.46 15.48 -3.26
C PRO A 103 -8.07 14.88 -3.48
N ILE A 104 -7.02 15.45 -2.89
CA ILE A 104 -5.64 14.95 -2.99
C ILE A 104 -5.51 13.52 -2.40
N HIS A 105 -6.30 13.19 -1.38
CA HIS A 105 -6.28 11.88 -0.73
C HIS A 105 -7.31 10.89 -1.29
N GLN A 106 -8.09 11.30 -2.28
CA GLN A 106 -9.12 10.47 -2.93
C GLN A 106 -8.49 9.44 -3.88
N ASN A 107 -7.73 8.49 -3.31
CA ASN A 107 -7.28 7.34 -4.08
C ASN A 107 -8.45 6.39 -4.42
N ILE A 108 -8.22 5.49 -5.38
CA ILE A 108 -9.24 4.56 -5.89
C ILE A 108 -9.94 3.78 -4.77
N ARG A 109 -9.21 3.30 -3.77
CA ARG A 109 -9.80 2.53 -2.65
C ARG A 109 -10.71 3.38 -1.77
N ILE A 110 -10.36 4.65 -1.55
CA ILE A 110 -11.20 5.58 -0.79
C ILE A 110 -12.47 5.88 -1.60
N GLN A 111 -12.34 6.12 -2.91
CA GLN A 111 -13.49 6.36 -3.78
C GLN A 111 -14.46 5.17 -3.81
N ILE A 112 -13.96 3.94 -3.96
CA ILE A 112 -14.80 2.73 -3.95
C ILE A 112 -15.54 2.62 -2.62
N ARG A 113 -14.85 2.77 -1.48
CA ARG A 113 -15.48 2.70 -0.15
C ARG A 113 -16.54 3.78 0.06
N GLU A 114 -16.28 5.01 -0.41
CA GLU A 114 -17.26 6.08 -0.35
C GLU A 114 -18.53 5.75 -1.15
N GLN A 115 -18.39 5.17 -2.35
CA GLN A 115 -19.54 4.71 -3.14
C GLN A 115 -20.30 3.58 -2.42
N MET A 116 -19.60 2.66 -1.77
CA MET A 116 -20.23 1.60 -0.96
C MET A 116 -20.99 2.18 0.24
N ASP A 117 -20.43 3.19 0.94
CA ASP A 117 -21.09 3.89 2.03
C ASP A 117 -22.39 4.58 1.53
N PHE A 118 -22.34 5.23 0.35
CA PHE A 118 -23.53 5.85 -0.25
C PHE A 118 -24.59 4.81 -0.63
N ALA A 119 -24.17 3.67 -1.17
CA ALA A 119 -25.07 2.56 -1.48
C ALA A 119 -25.74 2.01 -0.21
N ALA A 120 -25.01 1.86 0.88
CA ALA A 120 -25.55 1.41 2.15
C ALA A 120 -26.56 2.41 2.75
N ILE A 121 -26.30 3.71 2.65
CA ILE A 121 -27.26 4.75 3.09
C ILE A 121 -28.55 4.68 2.26
N LEU A 122 -28.45 4.53 0.95
CA LEU A 122 -29.61 4.41 0.08
C LEU A 122 -30.41 3.14 0.35
N TYR A 123 -29.72 2.03 0.60
CA TYR A 123 -30.35 0.77 1.02
C TYR A 123 -31.17 0.95 2.30
N GLN A 124 -30.60 1.56 3.34
CA GLN A 124 -31.30 1.85 4.60
C GLN A 124 -32.53 2.76 4.42
N LYS A 125 -32.52 3.60 3.39
CA LYS A 125 -33.66 4.46 3.03
C LYS A 125 -34.70 3.74 2.16
N GLY A 126 -34.54 2.45 1.84
CA GLY A 126 -35.45 1.71 0.96
C GLY A 126 -35.27 2.04 -0.53
N LEU A 127 -34.24 2.78 -0.90
CA LEU A 127 -33.98 3.21 -2.28
C LEU A 127 -33.11 2.18 -3.02
N TYR A 128 -33.54 0.93 -3.06
CA TYR A 128 -32.77 -0.24 -3.52
C TYR A 128 -32.23 -0.10 -4.95
N LYS A 129 -33.06 0.41 -5.89
CA LYS A 129 -32.62 0.62 -7.28
C LYS A 129 -31.50 1.65 -7.39
N LEU A 130 -31.51 2.69 -6.55
CA LEU A 130 -30.44 3.69 -6.52
C LEU A 130 -29.18 3.12 -5.87
N SER A 131 -29.32 2.33 -4.80
CA SER A 131 -28.22 1.60 -4.18
C SER A 131 -27.51 0.71 -5.19
N LEU A 132 -28.24 -0.15 -5.90
CA LEU A 132 -27.70 -1.02 -6.95
C LEU A 132 -27.00 -0.25 -8.07
N LYS A 133 -27.53 0.91 -8.49
CA LYS A 133 -26.88 1.75 -9.51
C LYS A 133 -25.53 2.30 -9.05
N ILE A 134 -25.38 2.61 -7.76
CA ILE A 134 -24.10 3.04 -7.19
C ILE A 134 -23.15 1.85 -7.08
N LEU A 135 -23.62 0.68 -6.63
CA LEU A 135 -22.81 -0.54 -6.55
C LEU A 135 -22.27 -0.96 -7.93
N ASP A 136 -23.07 -0.87 -9.00
CA ASP A 136 -22.60 -1.14 -10.37
C ASP A 136 -21.40 -0.26 -10.75
N LYS A 137 -21.46 1.05 -10.44
CA LYS A 137 -20.37 1.99 -10.72
C LYS A 137 -19.14 1.69 -9.88
N ALA A 138 -19.33 1.43 -8.59
CA ALA A 138 -18.23 1.08 -7.66
C ALA A 138 -17.55 -0.23 -8.09
N LYS A 139 -18.33 -1.23 -8.52
CA LYS A 139 -17.81 -2.50 -9.02
C LYS A 139 -17.00 -2.33 -10.30
N ALA A 140 -17.53 -1.58 -11.27
CA ALA A 140 -16.79 -1.27 -12.50
C ALA A 140 -15.46 -0.57 -12.21
N LEU A 141 -15.46 0.38 -11.27
CA LEU A 141 -14.24 1.06 -10.82
C LEU A 141 -13.26 0.09 -10.13
N ALA A 142 -13.76 -0.80 -9.27
CA ALA A 142 -12.95 -1.79 -8.55
C ALA A 142 -12.30 -2.78 -9.53
N LEU A 143 -13.06 -3.33 -10.47
CA LEU A 143 -12.56 -4.28 -11.48
C LEU A 143 -11.52 -3.64 -12.40
N LYS A 144 -11.76 -2.42 -12.88
CA LYS A 144 -10.81 -1.67 -13.72
C LYS A 144 -9.47 -1.46 -13.04
N ASN A 145 -9.46 -1.34 -11.71
CA ASN A 145 -8.24 -1.07 -10.92
C ASN A 145 -7.72 -2.30 -10.18
N GLU A 146 -8.10 -3.51 -10.58
CA GLU A 146 -7.66 -4.78 -9.97
C GLU A 146 -7.96 -4.88 -8.46
N GLU A 147 -8.94 -4.11 -7.94
CA GLU A 147 -9.37 -4.15 -6.54
C GLU A 147 -10.43 -5.25 -6.34
N LYS A 148 -10.05 -6.51 -6.63
CA LYS A 148 -10.94 -7.68 -6.64
C LYS A 148 -11.57 -7.98 -5.28
N TYR A 149 -10.90 -7.65 -4.16
CA TYR A 149 -11.49 -7.78 -2.82
C TYR A 149 -12.69 -6.84 -2.65
N ALA A 150 -12.56 -5.58 -3.09
CA ALA A 150 -13.67 -4.65 -3.03
C ALA A 150 -14.79 -5.03 -4.01
N ALA A 151 -14.45 -5.52 -5.20
CA ALA A 151 -15.43 -6.03 -6.15
C ALA A 151 -16.24 -7.20 -5.57
N TYR A 152 -15.58 -8.11 -4.86
CA TYR A 152 -16.25 -9.22 -4.18
C TYR A 152 -17.22 -8.73 -3.10
N ASP A 153 -16.80 -7.81 -2.23
CA ASP A 153 -17.64 -7.20 -1.19
C ASP A 153 -18.87 -6.50 -1.79
N ILE A 154 -18.69 -5.82 -2.93
CA ILE A 154 -19.80 -5.20 -3.66
C ILE A 154 -20.77 -6.25 -4.20
N VAL A 155 -20.28 -7.35 -4.79
CA VAL A 155 -21.13 -8.43 -5.31
C VAL A 155 -21.93 -9.09 -4.16
N GLU A 156 -21.32 -9.28 -2.99
CA GLU A 156 -22.05 -9.81 -1.83
C GLU A 156 -23.15 -8.85 -1.37
N PHE A 157 -22.92 -7.55 -1.44
CA PHE A 157 -23.97 -6.57 -1.14
C PHE A 157 -25.09 -6.54 -2.21
N GLU A 158 -24.75 -6.69 -3.49
CA GLU A 158 -25.76 -6.86 -4.56
C GLU A 158 -26.62 -8.12 -4.32
N LYS A 159 -25.99 -9.24 -3.96
CA LYS A 159 -26.70 -10.49 -3.62
C LYS A 159 -27.65 -10.32 -2.44
N LEU A 160 -27.22 -9.59 -1.39
CA LEU A 160 -28.08 -9.25 -0.25
C LEU A 160 -29.33 -8.50 -0.71
N ILE A 161 -29.18 -7.47 -1.55
CA ILE A 161 -30.32 -6.69 -2.04
C ILE A 161 -31.24 -7.53 -2.93
N GLU A 162 -30.67 -8.29 -3.86
CA GLU A 162 -31.46 -9.11 -4.80
C GLU A 162 -32.17 -10.27 -4.11
N SER A 163 -31.60 -10.82 -3.00
CA SER A 163 -32.26 -11.87 -2.23
C SER A 163 -33.45 -11.40 -1.40
N GLN A 164 -33.47 -10.13 -1.02
CA GLN A 164 -34.53 -9.55 -0.19
C GLN A 164 -35.61 -8.81 -1.00
N TYR A 165 -35.23 -8.28 -2.15
CA TYR A 165 -36.08 -7.40 -2.94
C TYR A 165 -36.02 -7.74 -4.43
N ILE A 166 -37.17 -7.95 -5.06
CA ILE A 166 -37.27 -8.13 -6.51
C ILE A 166 -37.08 -6.76 -7.18
N THR A 167 -35.83 -6.34 -7.34
CA THR A 167 -35.50 -5.00 -7.86
C THR A 167 -35.27 -4.97 -9.37
N ARG A 168 -34.66 -6.04 -9.89
CA ARG A 168 -34.26 -6.19 -11.28
C ARG A 168 -34.70 -7.54 -11.82
N SER A 169 -35.95 -7.89 -11.78
CA SER A 169 -36.53 -9.18 -12.23
C SER A 169 -36.08 -9.61 -13.63
N LEU A 170 -34.79 -9.59 -13.90
CA LEU A 170 -34.20 -10.08 -15.13
C LEU A 170 -33.90 -11.56 -14.98
N SER A 171 -34.27 -12.36 -15.98
CA SER A 171 -33.84 -13.74 -16.12
C SER A 171 -32.31 -13.83 -15.93
N ASN A 172 -31.85 -14.78 -15.15
CA ASN A 172 -30.44 -15.12 -14.91
C ASN A 172 -29.61 -14.10 -14.08
N ARG A 173 -30.22 -13.17 -13.34
CA ARG A 173 -29.46 -12.24 -12.48
C ARG A 173 -28.75 -12.98 -11.34
N ALA A 174 -29.44 -13.90 -10.69
CA ALA A 174 -28.89 -14.73 -9.61
C ALA A 174 -27.68 -15.57 -10.09
N GLU A 175 -27.81 -16.26 -11.22
CA GLU A 175 -26.72 -17.02 -11.81
C GLU A 175 -25.50 -16.16 -12.13
N LYS A 176 -25.70 -14.99 -12.70
CA LYS A 176 -24.62 -14.03 -13.00
C LYS A 176 -23.87 -13.62 -11.74
N LEU A 177 -24.59 -13.27 -10.67
CA LEU A 177 -23.97 -12.89 -9.39
C LEU A 177 -23.22 -14.04 -8.73
N ILE A 178 -23.74 -15.27 -8.83
CA ILE A 178 -23.07 -16.46 -8.31
C ILE A 178 -21.76 -16.70 -9.06
N ILE A 179 -21.78 -16.70 -10.40
CA ILE A 179 -20.58 -16.89 -11.22
C ILE A 179 -19.55 -15.80 -10.96
N GLU A 180 -20.00 -14.55 -10.86
CA GLU A 180 -19.11 -13.40 -10.58
C GLU A 180 -18.48 -13.52 -9.19
N ALA A 181 -19.25 -13.87 -8.17
CA ALA A 181 -18.77 -14.08 -6.81
C ALA A 181 -17.74 -15.22 -6.72
N ASP A 182 -18.04 -16.38 -7.34
CA ASP A 182 -17.14 -17.53 -7.35
C ASP A 182 -15.81 -17.23 -8.05
N ASN A 183 -15.87 -16.50 -9.17
CA ASN A 183 -14.68 -16.08 -9.89
C ASN A 183 -13.82 -15.13 -9.02
N LEU A 184 -14.42 -14.10 -8.45
CA LEU A 184 -13.73 -13.15 -7.58
C LEU A 184 -13.17 -13.82 -6.32
N ARG A 185 -13.91 -14.74 -5.71
CA ARG A 185 -13.46 -15.53 -4.55
C ARG A 185 -12.22 -16.34 -4.88
N THR A 186 -12.23 -17.05 -6.01
CA THR A 186 -11.10 -17.86 -6.47
C THR A 186 -9.84 -17.00 -6.67
N HIS A 187 -9.95 -15.86 -7.33
CA HIS A 187 -8.84 -14.93 -7.51
C HIS A 187 -8.34 -14.35 -6.18
N ASN A 188 -9.25 -13.99 -5.27
CA ASN A 188 -8.89 -13.43 -3.96
C ASN A 188 -8.20 -14.48 -3.07
N ASP A 189 -8.68 -15.72 -3.08
CA ASP A 189 -8.07 -16.82 -2.34
C ASP A 189 -6.65 -17.09 -2.83
N LEU A 190 -6.46 -17.19 -4.14
CA LEU A 190 -5.15 -17.38 -4.75
C LEU A 190 -4.19 -16.23 -4.43
N THR A 191 -4.66 -14.97 -4.53
CA THR A 191 -3.89 -13.78 -4.12
C THR A 191 -3.46 -13.88 -2.65
N SER A 192 -4.37 -14.32 -1.77
CA SER A 192 -4.10 -14.50 -0.34
C SER A 192 -3.04 -15.59 -0.11
N GLN A 193 -3.16 -16.75 -0.71
CA GLN A 193 -2.20 -17.85 -0.59
C GLN A 193 -0.80 -17.42 -1.04
N LEU A 194 -0.68 -16.79 -2.21
CA LEU A 194 0.59 -16.31 -2.76
C LEU A 194 1.21 -15.19 -1.89
N SER A 195 0.41 -14.29 -1.37
CA SER A 195 0.88 -13.22 -0.48
C SER A 195 1.37 -13.79 0.86
N ASN A 196 0.67 -14.78 1.42
CA ASN A 196 1.07 -15.48 2.64
C ASN A 196 2.41 -16.22 2.43
N LEU A 197 2.56 -16.94 1.33
CA LEU A 197 3.83 -17.59 0.98
C LEU A 197 4.97 -16.57 0.89
N SER A 198 4.76 -15.47 0.17
CA SER A 198 5.75 -14.40 0.05
C SER A 198 6.14 -13.81 1.41
N LEU A 199 5.20 -13.66 2.34
CA LEU A 199 5.45 -13.14 3.68
C LEU A 199 6.27 -14.13 4.52
N LEU A 200 5.94 -15.42 4.48
CA LEU A 200 6.66 -16.48 5.19
C LEU A 200 8.11 -16.63 4.68
N LEU A 201 8.33 -16.56 3.38
CA LEU A 201 9.67 -16.59 2.79
C LEU A 201 10.50 -15.36 3.22
N TYR A 202 9.91 -14.17 3.23
CA TYR A 202 10.56 -12.98 3.73
C TYR A 202 10.91 -13.10 5.22
N GLU A 203 10.00 -13.61 6.05
CA GLU A 203 10.27 -13.85 7.47
C GLU A 203 11.42 -14.85 7.66
N LYS A 204 11.44 -15.94 6.88
CA LYS A 204 12.51 -16.92 6.91
C LYS A 204 13.85 -16.27 6.57
N LEU A 205 13.91 -15.45 5.52
CA LEU A 205 15.12 -14.71 5.15
C LEU A 205 15.64 -13.80 6.29
N ILE A 206 14.75 -13.09 6.97
CA ILE A 206 15.11 -12.19 8.07
C ILE A 206 15.62 -12.97 9.31
N LYS A 207 15.03 -14.15 9.57
CA LYS A 207 15.39 -14.97 10.76
C LYS A 207 16.64 -15.80 10.56
N THR A 208 16.77 -16.49 9.45
CA THR A 208 17.82 -17.49 9.20
C THR A 208 18.87 -17.04 8.18
N GLY A 209 18.55 -16.03 7.34
CA GLY A 209 19.39 -15.65 6.21
C GLY A 209 19.25 -16.62 5.03
N TYR A 210 20.30 -16.73 4.24
CA TYR A 210 20.39 -17.65 3.09
C TYR A 210 20.66 -19.07 3.53
N ALA A 211 20.32 -20.05 2.70
CA ALA A 211 20.72 -21.44 2.88
C ALA A 211 22.26 -21.56 2.93
N LYS A 212 22.80 -22.22 3.94
CA LYS A 212 24.23 -22.40 4.17
C LYS A 212 24.67 -23.84 3.97
N SER A 213 23.73 -24.76 3.84
CA SER A 213 23.97 -26.20 3.65
C SER A 213 22.95 -26.79 2.67
N ASP A 214 23.26 -27.98 2.15
CA ASP A 214 22.36 -28.73 1.27
C ASP A 214 21.07 -29.15 2.01
N ASP A 215 21.12 -29.34 3.31
CA ASP A 215 19.94 -29.68 4.12
C ASP A 215 19.01 -28.48 4.23
N GLU A 216 19.54 -27.29 4.54
CA GLU A 216 18.76 -26.05 4.55
C GLU A 216 18.18 -25.74 3.16
N PHE A 217 18.94 -25.95 2.09
CA PHE A 217 18.46 -25.81 0.73
C PHE A 217 17.28 -26.74 0.47
N ARG A 218 17.40 -28.04 0.82
CA ARG A 218 16.32 -29.02 0.63
C ARG A 218 15.07 -28.66 1.45
N GLU A 219 15.26 -28.24 2.70
CA GLU A 219 14.15 -27.81 3.56
C GLU A 219 13.40 -26.63 2.98
N ILE A 220 14.12 -25.57 2.56
CA ILE A 220 13.53 -24.37 1.97
C ILE A 220 12.80 -24.71 0.67
N THR A 221 13.40 -25.55 -0.17
CA THR A 221 12.82 -25.96 -1.43
C THR A 221 11.53 -26.76 -1.22
N LYS A 222 11.54 -27.73 -0.29
CA LYS A 222 10.36 -28.50 0.08
C LYS A 222 9.26 -27.59 0.60
N PHE A 223 9.59 -26.68 1.53
CA PHE A 223 8.64 -25.71 2.09
C PHE A 223 8.00 -24.84 1.00
N PHE A 224 8.80 -24.34 0.06
CA PHE A 224 8.31 -23.50 -1.03
C PHE A 224 7.28 -24.23 -1.90
N TYR A 225 7.62 -25.44 -2.36
CA TYR A 225 6.73 -26.20 -3.25
C TYR A 225 5.49 -26.76 -2.54
N GLU A 226 5.57 -27.13 -1.26
CA GLU A 226 4.42 -27.54 -0.47
C GLU A 226 3.42 -26.41 -0.21
N LYS A 227 3.90 -25.16 -0.15
CA LYS A 227 3.06 -23.99 0.10
C LYS A 227 2.63 -23.25 -1.17
N MET A 228 3.25 -23.57 -2.30
CA MET A 228 2.88 -22.97 -3.59
C MET A 228 1.52 -23.55 -4.02
N PRO A 229 0.50 -22.70 -4.22
CA PRO A 229 -0.80 -23.19 -4.70
C PRO A 229 -0.69 -23.73 -6.12
N SER A 230 -1.56 -24.71 -6.44
CA SER A 230 -1.75 -25.14 -7.83
C SER A 230 -2.35 -23.98 -8.63
N LEU A 231 -1.72 -23.63 -9.74
CA LEU A 231 -2.13 -22.47 -10.54
C LEU A 231 -1.75 -22.67 -12.02
N GLU A 232 -2.52 -21.98 -12.88
CA GLU A 232 -2.23 -21.84 -14.30
C GLU A 232 -1.83 -20.38 -14.56
N LEU A 233 -0.55 -20.13 -14.89
CA LEU A 233 0.00 -18.77 -15.05
C LEU A 233 -0.78 -17.90 -16.04
N GLU A 234 -1.34 -18.49 -17.07
CA GLU A 234 -2.08 -17.79 -18.12
C GLU A 234 -3.41 -17.23 -17.62
N LYS A 235 -4.01 -17.88 -16.61
CA LYS A 235 -5.28 -17.47 -15.99
C LYS A 235 -5.10 -16.45 -14.87
N LEU A 236 -3.87 -16.17 -14.46
CA LEU A 236 -3.60 -15.23 -13.39
C LEU A 236 -3.82 -13.78 -13.84
N GLY A 237 -4.51 -13.00 -13.02
CA GLY A 237 -4.59 -11.56 -13.15
C GLY A 237 -3.29 -10.86 -12.70
N PHE A 238 -3.28 -9.54 -12.79
CA PHE A 238 -2.09 -8.74 -12.49
C PHE A 238 -1.62 -8.93 -11.04
N ARG A 239 -2.52 -8.91 -10.06
CA ARG A 239 -2.16 -9.04 -8.63
C ARG A 239 -1.64 -10.42 -8.27
N GLU A 240 -2.26 -11.47 -8.81
CA GLU A 240 -1.81 -12.85 -8.59
C GLU A 240 -0.40 -13.05 -9.15
N LYS A 241 -0.14 -12.61 -10.38
CA LYS A 241 1.19 -12.65 -11.01
C LYS A 241 2.23 -11.89 -10.19
N LEU A 242 1.86 -10.71 -9.67
CA LEU A 242 2.71 -9.88 -8.84
C LEU A 242 3.19 -10.64 -7.58
N TRP A 243 2.27 -11.27 -6.86
CA TRP A 243 2.61 -12.04 -5.67
C TRP A 243 3.34 -13.35 -6.00
N TYR A 244 3.00 -13.98 -7.11
CA TYR A 244 3.69 -15.16 -7.63
C TYR A 244 5.17 -14.85 -7.92
N TYR A 245 5.45 -13.82 -8.69
CA TYR A 245 6.84 -13.43 -8.98
C TYR A 245 7.58 -13.00 -7.72
N LYS A 246 6.94 -12.28 -6.84
CA LYS A 246 7.55 -11.88 -5.57
C LYS A 246 7.90 -13.09 -4.68
N ALA A 247 7.05 -14.10 -4.61
CA ALA A 247 7.34 -15.32 -3.87
C ALA A 247 8.55 -16.06 -4.46
N HIS A 248 8.61 -16.17 -5.79
CA HIS A 248 9.77 -16.75 -6.49
C HIS A 248 11.06 -15.96 -6.26
N VAL A 249 11.01 -14.63 -6.27
CA VAL A 249 12.18 -13.78 -5.97
C VAL A 249 12.69 -14.07 -4.56
N TRP A 250 11.82 -14.11 -3.55
CA TRP A 250 12.24 -14.44 -2.18
C TRP A 250 12.78 -15.85 -2.04
N TYR A 251 12.15 -16.84 -2.68
CA TYR A 251 12.66 -18.21 -2.70
C TYR A 251 14.06 -18.26 -3.34
N SER A 252 14.22 -17.65 -4.51
CA SER A 252 15.49 -17.62 -5.23
C SER A 252 16.61 -16.96 -4.42
N PHE A 253 16.32 -15.89 -3.68
CA PHE A 253 17.29 -15.29 -2.75
C PHE A 253 17.65 -16.25 -1.61
N LEU A 254 16.66 -16.89 -0.99
CA LEU A 254 16.89 -17.83 0.10
C LEU A 254 17.82 -18.98 -0.29
N VAL A 255 17.65 -19.52 -1.49
CA VAL A 255 18.47 -20.64 -2.01
C VAL A 255 19.68 -20.17 -2.82
N GLN A 256 19.96 -18.86 -2.88
CA GLN A 256 21.07 -18.24 -3.61
C GLN A 256 21.08 -18.54 -5.12
N ASP A 257 19.92 -18.82 -5.72
CA ASP A 257 19.76 -18.93 -7.17
C ASP A 257 19.50 -17.54 -7.77
N PHE A 258 20.58 -16.79 -7.99
CA PHE A 258 20.52 -15.42 -8.46
C PHE A 258 20.07 -15.30 -9.93
N LEU A 259 20.24 -16.34 -10.73
CA LEU A 259 19.71 -16.37 -12.11
C LEU A 259 18.18 -16.47 -12.12
N SER A 260 17.62 -17.33 -11.28
CA SER A 260 16.17 -17.39 -11.11
C SER A 260 15.63 -16.10 -10.48
N SER A 261 16.34 -15.49 -9.51
CA SER A 261 15.97 -14.19 -8.97
C SER A 261 15.91 -13.11 -10.07
N TYR A 262 16.91 -13.05 -10.95
CA TYR A 262 16.88 -12.18 -12.13
C TYR A 262 15.69 -12.48 -13.04
N LYS A 263 15.45 -13.74 -13.39
CA LYS A 263 14.34 -14.16 -14.24
C LYS A 263 12.99 -13.68 -13.71
N TYR A 264 12.70 -13.89 -12.42
CA TYR A 264 11.41 -13.56 -11.84
C TYR A 264 11.27 -12.07 -11.53
N SER A 265 12.32 -11.37 -11.12
CA SER A 265 12.29 -9.92 -10.93
C SER A 265 12.16 -9.18 -12.27
N ASN A 266 12.78 -9.67 -13.34
CA ASN A 266 12.59 -9.12 -14.69
C ASN A 266 11.13 -9.27 -15.13
N LYS A 267 10.53 -10.48 -15.02
CA LYS A 267 9.13 -10.71 -15.34
C LYS A 267 8.18 -9.83 -14.51
N TRP A 268 8.53 -9.57 -13.24
CA TRP A 268 7.79 -8.65 -12.40
C TRP A 268 7.82 -7.21 -12.96
N VAL A 269 8.98 -6.71 -13.36
CA VAL A 269 9.13 -5.37 -13.94
C VAL A 269 8.46 -5.28 -15.31
N ASP A 270 8.60 -6.31 -16.16
CA ASP A 270 7.99 -6.37 -17.48
C ASP A 270 6.47 -6.25 -17.42
N MET A 271 5.82 -6.86 -16.43
CA MET A 271 4.38 -6.68 -16.22
C MET A 271 3.95 -5.20 -16.09
N PHE A 272 4.78 -4.38 -15.42
CA PHE A 272 4.51 -2.95 -15.30
C PHE A 272 4.85 -2.18 -16.58
N ASN A 273 5.82 -2.65 -17.37
CA ASN A 273 6.16 -2.05 -18.66
C ASN A 273 5.06 -2.30 -19.69
N GLU A 274 4.44 -3.49 -19.65
CA GLU A 274 3.31 -3.86 -20.50
C GLU A 274 1.99 -3.19 -20.06
N ASN A 275 1.83 -2.86 -18.77
CA ASN A 275 0.63 -2.29 -18.18
C ASN A 275 0.99 -1.04 -17.36
N THR A 276 1.35 0.03 -18.06
CA THR A 276 1.91 1.25 -17.44
C THR A 276 0.95 1.95 -16.47
N GLU A 277 -0.36 1.83 -16.68
CA GLU A 277 -1.40 2.31 -15.77
C GLU A 277 -1.31 1.68 -14.37
N MET A 278 -0.82 0.44 -14.28
CA MET A 278 -0.63 -0.26 -13.00
C MET A 278 0.47 0.35 -12.14
N ILE A 279 1.37 1.15 -12.71
CA ILE A 279 2.40 1.88 -11.95
C ILE A 279 1.73 2.89 -11.02
N SER A 280 0.69 3.59 -11.48
CA SER A 280 -0.05 4.55 -10.67
C SER A 280 -0.88 3.88 -9.57
N ILE A 281 -1.36 2.67 -9.82
CA ILE A 281 -2.18 1.88 -8.88
C ILE A 281 -1.30 1.17 -7.84
N HIS A 282 -0.14 0.64 -8.26
CA HIS A 282 0.78 -0.15 -7.42
C HIS A 282 2.22 0.40 -7.43
N PRO A 283 2.44 1.71 -7.15
CA PRO A 283 3.76 2.34 -7.32
C PRO A 283 4.85 1.75 -6.41
N VAL A 284 4.48 1.32 -5.20
CA VAL A 284 5.42 0.67 -4.26
C VAL A 284 5.91 -0.68 -4.80
N PHE A 285 5.03 -1.44 -5.45
CA PHE A 285 5.42 -2.72 -6.07
C PHE A 285 6.30 -2.49 -7.30
N TYR A 286 6.04 -1.45 -8.08
CA TYR A 286 6.92 -1.05 -9.19
C TYR A 286 8.33 -0.72 -8.69
N LEU A 287 8.46 0.12 -7.66
CA LEU A 287 9.75 0.47 -7.06
C LEU A 287 10.48 -0.78 -6.51
N LYS A 288 9.76 -1.64 -5.79
CA LYS A 288 10.34 -2.87 -5.23
C LYS A 288 10.76 -3.85 -6.30
N GLY A 289 9.98 -4.04 -7.36
CA GLY A 289 10.32 -4.91 -8.49
C GLY A 289 11.62 -4.49 -9.16
N ASN A 290 11.76 -3.18 -9.45
CA ASN A 290 12.99 -2.63 -10.01
C ASN A 290 14.19 -2.79 -9.06
N ASN A 291 13.98 -2.58 -7.75
CA ASN A 291 15.06 -2.78 -6.77
C ASN A 291 15.53 -4.25 -6.74
N PHE A 292 14.63 -5.23 -6.70
CA PHE A 292 15.02 -6.64 -6.73
C PHE A 292 15.66 -7.06 -8.06
N LEU A 293 15.22 -6.48 -9.17
CA LEU A 293 15.86 -6.69 -10.48
C LEU A 293 17.31 -6.18 -10.44
N MET A 294 17.53 -4.97 -9.94
CA MET A 294 18.87 -4.40 -9.81
C MET A 294 19.75 -5.16 -8.82
N GLU A 295 19.22 -5.59 -7.69
CA GLU A 295 19.93 -6.47 -6.74
C GLU A 295 20.36 -7.79 -7.41
N SER A 296 19.47 -8.41 -8.17
CA SER A 296 19.79 -9.65 -8.91
C SER A 296 20.86 -9.41 -9.98
N LEU A 297 20.76 -8.30 -10.74
CA LEU A 297 21.74 -7.91 -11.75
C LEU A 297 23.13 -7.64 -11.13
N ALA A 298 23.16 -7.02 -9.95
CA ALA A 298 24.42 -6.81 -9.22
C ALA A 298 25.06 -8.14 -8.81
N LEU A 299 24.27 -9.10 -8.30
CA LEU A 299 24.75 -10.40 -7.86
C LEU A 299 25.26 -11.27 -9.02
N ILE A 300 24.63 -11.20 -10.20
CA ILE A 300 25.11 -11.89 -11.41
C ILE A 300 26.17 -11.09 -12.17
N LYS A 301 26.60 -9.92 -11.64
CA LYS A 301 27.64 -9.05 -12.21
C LYS A 301 27.33 -8.60 -13.65
N TYR A 302 26.12 -8.07 -13.87
CA TYR A 302 25.70 -7.55 -15.16
C TYR A 302 25.45 -6.02 -15.11
N PRO A 303 26.52 -5.19 -15.08
CA PRO A 303 26.45 -3.75 -14.83
C PRO A 303 25.74 -2.97 -15.94
N GLU A 304 25.84 -3.39 -17.20
CA GLU A 304 25.21 -2.68 -18.32
C GLU A 304 23.68 -2.70 -18.21
N LYS A 305 23.12 -3.88 -17.95
CA LYS A 305 21.66 -4.02 -17.75
C LYS A 305 21.20 -3.37 -16.45
N PHE A 306 22.04 -3.38 -15.40
CA PHE A 306 21.78 -2.66 -14.17
C PHE A 306 21.62 -1.16 -14.43
N LYS A 307 22.58 -0.55 -15.15
CA LYS A 307 22.57 0.87 -15.50
C LYS A 307 21.34 1.24 -16.33
N GLU A 308 21.00 0.44 -17.32
CA GLU A 308 19.79 0.62 -18.14
C GLU A 308 18.53 0.59 -17.27
N THR A 309 18.38 -0.43 -16.41
CA THR A 309 17.23 -0.59 -15.53
C THR A 309 17.09 0.60 -14.56
N LEU A 310 18.20 1.05 -13.96
CA LEU A 310 18.22 2.20 -13.07
C LEU A 310 17.78 3.47 -13.81
N ASN A 311 18.31 3.74 -14.99
CA ASN A 311 17.94 4.91 -15.77
C ASN A 311 16.45 4.91 -16.13
N ASN A 312 15.92 3.76 -16.59
CA ASN A 312 14.50 3.62 -16.92
C ASN A 312 13.61 3.85 -15.70
N MET A 313 13.99 3.29 -14.54
CA MET A 313 13.28 3.55 -13.29
C MET A 313 13.33 5.04 -12.92
N LEU A 314 14.51 5.69 -12.97
CA LEU A 314 14.66 7.11 -12.61
C LEU A 314 13.83 8.02 -13.53
N ILE A 315 13.80 7.77 -14.84
CA ILE A 315 12.96 8.51 -15.79
C ILE A 315 11.50 8.39 -15.38
N ARG A 316 11.02 7.19 -15.11
CA ARG A 316 9.61 6.93 -14.78
C ARG A 316 9.20 7.56 -13.44
N VAL A 317 10.01 7.41 -12.38
CA VAL A 317 9.66 7.96 -11.05
C VAL A 317 9.77 9.47 -10.96
N ASN A 318 10.48 10.11 -11.90
CA ASN A 318 10.56 11.57 -12.01
C ASN A 318 9.50 12.16 -12.96
N SER A 319 8.72 11.35 -13.65
CA SER A 319 7.63 11.82 -14.51
C SER A 319 6.49 12.42 -13.67
N GLU A 320 5.67 13.28 -14.31
CA GLU A 320 4.48 13.86 -13.65
C GLU A 320 3.39 12.83 -13.38
N GLU A 321 3.35 11.76 -14.13
CA GLU A 321 2.38 10.66 -14.01
C GLU A 321 2.64 9.76 -12.79
N PHE A 322 3.87 9.78 -12.24
CA PHE A 322 4.17 8.98 -11.06
C PHE A 322 3.52 9.57 -9.81
N PRO A 323 2.77 8.77 -9.00
CA PRO A 323 2.05 9.28 -7.83
C PRO A 323 2.98 9.94 -6.80
N LYS A 324 2.52 11.06 -6.24
CA LYS A 324 3.29 11.86 -5.27
C LYS A 324 2.60 11.83 -3.90
N ASN A 325 3.22 11.19 -2.94
CA ASN A 325 2.86 11.26 -1.51
C ASN A 325 4.10 10.99 -0.65
N GLU A 326 4.02 11.26 0.66
CA GLU A 326 5.17 11.17 1.58
C GLU A 326 5.76 9.77 1.65
N ASN A 327 4.91 8.73 1.66
CA ASN A 327 5.37 7.34 1.67
C ASN A 327 6.18 6.99 0.42
N LEU A 328 5.70 7.41 -0.75
CA LEU A 328 6.39 7.18 -2.02
C LEU A 328 7.66 8.03 -2.14
N ALA A 329 7.65 9.27 -1.63
CA ALA A 329 8.84 10.13 -1.63
C ALA A 329 10.00 9.48 -0.86
N ALA A 330 9.72 8.94 0.34
CA ALA A 330 10.72 8.25 1.14
C ALA A 330 11.24 6.97 0.44
N GLN A 331 10.37 6.17 -0.16
CA GLN A 331 10.76 4.95 -0.87
C GLN A 331 11.51 5.25 -2.17
N ARG A 332 11.05 6.26 -2.93
CA ARG A 332 11.75 6.74 -4.12
C ARG A 332 13.17 7.17 -3.79
N PHE A 333 13.34 7.99 -2.74
CA PHE A 333 14.65 8.39 -2.26
C PHE A 333 15.52 7.16 -1.93
N LEU A 334 15.02 6.28 -1.07
CA LEU A 334 15.75 5.11 -0.62
C LEU A 334 16.21 4.24 -1.80
N TYR A 335 15.29 3.84 -2.68
CA TYR A 335 15.63 2.94 -3.78
C TYR A 335 16.49 3.60 -4.86
N SER A 336 16.29 4.89 -5.15
CA SER A 336 17.12 5.61 -6.12
C SER A 336 18.56 5.71 -5.65
N TYR A 337 18.78 6.19 -4.42
CA TYR A 337 20.14 6.39 -3.93
C TYR A 337 20.85 5.07 -3.60
N ASN A 338 20.16 4.09 -3.03
CA ASN A 338 20.75 2.77 -2.79
C ASN A 338 21.24 2.12 -4.09
N ASN A 339 20.46 2.21 -5.15
CA ASN A 339 20.88 1.63 -6.43
C ASN A 339 21.92 2.49 -7.18
N LEU A 340 21.98 3.79 -6.97
CA LEU A 340 23.10 4.62 -7.43
C LEU A 340 24.40 4.21 -6.75
N PHE A 341 24.42 4.03 -5.44
CA PHE A 341 25.60 3.50 -4.71
C PHE A 341 26.00 2.13 -5.21
N ASN A 342 25.05 1.23 -5.44
CA ASN A 342 25.34 -0.10 -5.98
C ASN A 342 25.96 -0.01 -7.39
N LEU A 343 25.51 0.93 -8.24
CA LEU A 343 26.10 1.14 -9.56
C LEU A 343 27.54 1.61 -9.46
N TYR A 344 27.86 2.62 -8.65
CA TYR A 344 29.22 3.10 -8.43
C TYR A 344 30.13 2.01 -7.89
N PHE A 345 29.61 1.21 -6.94
CA PHE A 345 30.34 0.06 -6.43
C PHE A 345 30.67 -0.98 -7.51
N LEU A 346 29.70 -1.30 -8.38
CA LEU A 346 29.90 -2.25 -9.49
C LEU A 346 30.90 -1.73 -10.54
N GLN A 347 30.98 -0.42 -10.73
CA GLN A 347 31.91 0.22 -11.66
C GLN A 347 33.30 0.46 -11.06
N GLY A 348 33.48 0.25 -9.75
CA GLY A 348 34.73 0.55 -9.04
C GLY A 348 34.99 2.04 -8.86
N ASP A 349 33.93 2.87 -9.01
CA ASP A 349 34.03 4.31 -8.81
C ASP A 349 33.69 4.66 -7.35
N PHE A 350 34.75 4.93 -6.56
CA PHE A 350 34.65 5.21 -5.13
C PHE A 350 34.87 6.70 -4.79
N LYS A 351 34.94 7.58 -5.81
CA LYS A 351 35.22 9.02 -5.62
C LYS A 351 33.97 9.89 -5.65
N GLU A 352 32.87 9.37 -6.15
CA GLU A 352 31.55 10.01 -6.14
C GLU A 352 30.62 9.35 -5.11
#